data_e179099b466272a4ea160de4a3f48673
#
_entry.id   e179099b466272a4ea160de4a3f48673
#
_cell.length_a   1.000
_cell.length_b   1.000
_cell.length_c   1.000
_cell.angle_alpha   90.00
_cell.angle_beta   90.00
_cell.angle_gamma   90.00
#
_symmetry.space_group_name_H-M   'P 1'
#
loop_
_entity.id
_entity.type
_entity.pdbx_description
1 polymer ?
#
loop_
_entity_poly.entity_id
_entity_poly.type
_entity_poly.pdbx_seq_one_letter_code
_entity_poly.pdbx_strand_id
1 'polypeptide(L)'
;MKSVDQLPEIGNLPDLLRFENGDPVQTPEDWSRRRTELIRLYSEYVYGYMPDKEKETVEWQLREDPETGGTLMTITVSVEERSASFPVLAGVPTGTAPEGGFPFYIEYWPWHYQNWFTKEWVTGFSDNCRYAMERGYACFQYDCSRVSADNETRTGAFFTLYPYAENDPAEQRGVLLAWAWGVSKIIDALEAGAGRELGINPELSLVGGVSRYGKSAAVAGAWDERIRVTIPSCSGAGGVAVFRTDNHGKTYDLTSLGGPARWENESVNEPFSNLQGGEGYWFCGNFTRLPSVRALPVDQHMLCALAAARERHMIIVTGIVSEGWNNTEGQCLAYAASQPAWDLLGCGGQNNMIIHLDGHAILHTDMQAILDYCDACLKGIGRNNPDGMRGELFLQYNRDRLDPFFDPYLR
;
A
#
# COMPACT_ATOMS: atom_id res chain seq x y z
N MET A 1 -19.85 -1.64 18.12
CA MET A 1 -18.41 -1.83 18.39
C MET A 1 -18.13 -1.58 19.87
N LYS A 2 -17.03 -2.16 20.40
CA LYS A 2 -16.56 -1.85 21.75
C LYS A 2 -15.83 -0.50 21.72
N SER A 3 -15.91 0.28 22.79
CA SER A 3 -15.01 1.44 22.95
C SER A 3 -13.58 0.94 23.15
N VAL A 4 -12.59 1.78 22.85
CA VAL A 4 -11.16 1.41 22.96
C VAL A 4 -10.79 0.92 24.37
N ASP A 5 -11.42 1.46 25.42
CA ASP A 5 -11.20 1.07 26.81
C ASP A 5 -11.79 -0.31 27.17
N GLN A 6 -12.64 -0.87 26.30
CA GLN A 6 -13.28 -2.17 26.50
C GLN A 6 -12.65 -3.28 25.66
N LEU A 7 -11.62 -2.95 24.88
CA LEU A 7 -10.92 -3.93 24.06
C LEU A 7 -10.08 -4.85 24.94
N PRO A 8 -10.13 -6.17 24.72
CA PRO A 8 -9.28 -7.10 25.44
C PRO A 8 -7.82 -6.97 24.99
N GLU A 9 -6.88 -7.24 25.87
CA GLU A 9 -5.48 -7.37 25.49
C GLU A 9 -5.23 -8.70 24.76
N ILE A 10 -4.54 -8.61 23.62
CA ILE A 10 -4.11 -9.75 22.78
C ILE A 10 -2.59 -9.76 22.78
N GLY A 11 -2.00 -10.78 23.42
CA GLY A 11 -0.56 -10.88 23.60
C GLY A 11 0.22 -11.27 22.33
N ASN A 12 -0.41 -12.08 21.47
CA ASN A 12 0.16 -12.58 20.22
C ASN A 12 -0.44 -11.85 19.01
N LEU A 13 0.00 -12.20 17.79
CA LEU A 13 -0.70 -11.76 16.60
C LEU A 13 -2.15 -12.25 16.64
N PRO A 14 -3.14 -11.39 16.34
CA PRO A 14 -4.53 -11.80 16.21
C PRO A 14 -4.67 -12.86 15.10
N ASP A 15 -5.53 -13.84 15.33
CA ASP A 15 -5.71 -14.96 14.38
C ASP A 15 -6.43 -14.47 13.10
N LEU A 16 -5.73 -14.56 11.97
CA LEU A 16 -6.23 -14.14 10.66
C LEU A 16 -7.48 -14.94 10.25
N LEU A 17 -7.43 -16.28 10.45
CA LEU A 17 -8.46 -17.20 10.00
C LEU A 17 -9.47 -17.56 11.11
N ARG A 18 -9.80 -16.58 11.94
CA ARG A 18 -10.82 -16.73 12.99
C ARG A 18 -11.67 -15.48 13.08
N PHE A 19 -12.99 -15.64 13.08
CA PHE A 19 -13.94 -14.55 13.32
C PHE A 19 -13.86 -14.01 14.74
N GLU A 20 -14.36 -12.78 14.98
CA GLU A 20 -14.44 -12.20 16.33
C GLU A 20 -15.27 -13.06 17.32
N ASN A 21 -16.24 -13.82 16.84
CA ASN A 21 -17.03 -14.75 17.64
C ASN A 21 -16.31 -16.07 18.00
N GLY A 22 -15.09 -16.27 17.48
CA GLY A 22 -14.26 -17.43 17.71
C GLY A 22 -14.42 -18.57 16.68
N ASP A 23 -15.33 -18.46 15.72
CA ASP A 23 -15.51 -19.47 14.68
C ASP A 23 -14.33 -19.48 13.69
N PRO A 24 -13.92 -20.63 13.16
CA PRO A 24 -12.84 -20.72 12.19
C PRO A 24 -13.29 -20.22 10.80
N VAL A 25 -12.35 -19.65 10.04
CA VAL A 25 -12.49 -19.32 8.61
C VAL A 25 -11.87 -20.46 7.81
N GLN A 26 -12.66 -21.19 7.05
CA GLN A 26 -12.24 -22.43 6.39
C GLN A 26 -12.53 -22.49 4.89
N THR A 27 -13.37 -21.60 4.38
CA THR A 27 -13.78 -21.57 2.97
C THR A 27 -13.56 -20.18 2.37
N PRO A 28 -13.51 -20.05 1.03
CA PRO A 28 -13.49 -18.73 0.37
C PRO A 28 -14.69 -17.84 0.76
N GLU A 29 -15.86 -18.43 1.01
CA GLU A 29 -17.07 -17.71 1.46
C GLU A 29 -16.89 -17.22 2.89
N ASP A 30 -16.28 -17.99 3.77
CA ASP A 30 -15.89 -17.55 5.11
C ASP A 30 -14.91 -16.40 5.02
N TRP A 31 -13.92 -16.50 4.12
CA TRP A 31 -12.95 -15.41 3.92
C TRP A 31 -13.63 -14.12 3.48
N SER A 32 -14.58 -14.16 2.57
CA SER A 32 -15.33 -12.97 2.14
C SER A 32 -16.02 -12.29 3.34
N ARG A 33 -16.64 -13.07 4.23
CA ARG A 33 -17.24 -12.56 5.46
C ARG A 33 -16.20 -12.01 6.44
N ARG A 34 -15.08 -12.74 6.60
CA ARG A 34 -13.97 -12.32 7.46
C ARG A 34 -13.33 -11.02 6.94
N ARG A 35 -13.14 -10.91 5.63
CA ARG A 35 -12.65 -9.69 4.99
C ARG A 35 -13.53 -8.48 5.33
N THR A 36 -14.85 -8.63 5.23
CA THR A 36 -15.81 -7.58 5.63
C THR A 36 -15.66 -7.22 7.10
N GLU A 37 -15.51 -8.21 7.97
CA GLU A 37 -15.28 -7.99 9.41
C GLU A 37 -13.95 -7.26 9.66
N LEU A 38 -12.88 -7.64 8.98
CA LEU A 38 -11.57 -6.98 9.08
C LEU A 38 -11.60 -5.52 8.59
N ILE A 39 -12.23 -5.24 7.44
CA ILE A 39 -12.41 -3.88 6.94
C ILE A 39 -13.13 -3.02 8.00
N ARG A 40 -14.18 -3.56 8.63
CA ARG A 40 -14.90 -2.88 9.71
C ARG A 40 -14.00 -2.60 10.92
N LEU A 41 -13.17 -3.56 11.33
CA LEU A 41 -12.21 -3.40 12.44
C LEU A 41 -11.14 -2.35 12.14
N TYR A 42 -10.57 -2.37 10.94
CA TYR A 42 -9.60 -1.35 10.53
C TYR A 42 -10.23 0.04 10.39
N SER A 43 -11.46 0.11 9.88
CA SER A 43 -12.19 1.38 9.80
C SER A 43 -12.45 1.97 11.18
N GLU A 44 -12.85 1.15 12.13
CA GLU A 44 -13.14 1.61 13.49
C GLU A 44 -11.89 2.00 14.28
N TYR A 45 -10.83 1.18 14.19
CA TYR A 45 -9.73 1.29 15.16
C TYR A 45 -8.41 1.78 14.54
N VAL A 46 -8.28 1.88 13.21
CA VAL A 46 -6.99 2.22 12.59
C VAL A 46 -7.08 3.40 11.64
N TYR A 47 -7.81 3.28 10.51
CA TYR A 47 -7.72 4.26 9.43
C TYR A 47 -8.93 5.17 9.29
N GLY A 48 -10.08 4.80 9.86
CA GLY A 48 -11.37 5.46 9.65
C GLY A 48 -12.19 4.82 8.53
N TYR A 49 -13.40 5.30 8.35
CA TYR A 49 -14.36 4.75 7.39
C TYR A 49 -14.18 5.36 5.99
N MET A 50 -13.94 4.52 4.99
CA MET A 50 -13.93 4.94 3.60
C MET A 50 -15.30 5.51 3.23
N PRO A 51 -15.36 6.68 2.57
CA PRO A 51 -16.63 7.24 2.09
C PRO A 51 -17.37 6.29 1.14
N ASP A 52 -18.68 6.43 1.11
CA ASP A 52 -19.56 5.69 0.21
C ASP A 52 -19.46 6.26 -1.21
N LYS A 53 -18.80 5.54 -2.11
CA LYS A 53 -18.60 5.97 -3.49
C LYS A 53 -19.89 6.18 -4.28
N GLU A 54 -20.99 5.53 -3.88
CA GLU A 54 -22.29 5.69 -4.58
C GLU A 54 -22.90 7.09 -4.39
N LYS A 55 -22.37 7.85 -3.42
CA LYS A 55 -22.75 9.27 -3.18
C LYS A 55 -21.85 10.26 -3.90
N GLU A 56 -20.83 9.79 -4.58
CA GLU A 56 -19.83 10.60 -5.26
C GLU A 56 -20.12 10.71 -6.76
N THR A 57 -19.93 11.91 -7.31
CA THR A 57 -19.85 12.13 -8.75
C THR A 57 -18.42 12.47 -9.10
N VAL A 58 -17.84 11.78 -10.08
CA VAL A 58 -16.47 11.99 -10.53
C VAL A 58 -16.47 12.54 -11.95
N GLU A 59 -15.85 13.71 -12.12
CA GLU A 59 -15.58 14.33 -13.40
C GLU A 59 -14.07 14.48 -13.58
N TRP A 60 -13.62 14.56 -14.84
CA TRP A 60 -12.20 14.68 -15.15
C TRP A 60 -11.98 15.57 -16.36
N GLN A 61 -10.78 16.17 -16.40
CA GLN A 61 -10.31 16.97 -17.52
C GLN A 61 -8.85 16.65 -17.80
N LEU A 62 -8.48 16.51 -19.06
CA LEU A 62 -7.11 16.28 -19.52
C LEU A 62 -6.54 17.58 -20.12
N ARG A 63 -5.31 17.90 -19.78
CA ARG A 63 -4.56 19.02 -20.33
C ARG A 63 -3.10 18.62 -20.52
N GLU A 64 -2.57 18.81 -21.71
CA GLU A 64 -1.13 18.64 -21.94
C GLU A 64 -0.33 19.55 -21.00
N ASP A 65 0.75 19.01 -20.47
CA ASP A 65 1.69 19.76 -19.64
C ASP A 65 3.06 19.86 -20.33
N PRO A 66 3.34 21.00 -20.99
CA PRO A 66 4.58 21.17 -21.75
C PRO A 66 5.85 21.11 -20.90
N GLU A 67 5.74 21.40 -19.60
CA GLU A 67 6.88 21.40 -18.67
C GLU A 67 7.37 19.97 -18.40
N THR A 68 6.46 19.03 -18.21
CA THR A 68 6.78 17.62 -17.92
C THR A 68 6.75 16.73 -19.16
N GLY A 69 6.12 17.17 -20.23
CA GLY A 69 5.81 16.37 -21.42
C GLY A 69 4.71 15.34 -21.20
N GLY A 70 4.02 15.39 -20.07
CA GLY A 70 2.90 14.53 -19.70
C GLY A 70 1.55 15.20 -19.91
N THR A 71 0.51 14.56 -19.34
CA THR A 71 -0.85 15.07 -19.31
C THR A 71 -1.29 15.27 -17.86
N LEU A 72 -1.67 16.49 -17.49
CA LEU A 72 -2.34 16.73 -16.21
C LEU A 72 -3.80 16.28 -16.33
N MET A 73 -4.18 15.29 -15.56
CA MET A 73 -5.56 14.89 -15.35
C MET A 73 -6.05 15.54 -14.06
N THR A 74 -6.98 16.48 -14.18
CA THR A 74 -7.66 17.09 -13.03
C THR A 74 -8.93 16.30 -12.77
N ILE A 75 -9.03 15.73 -11.58
CA ILE A 75 -10.17 14.95 -11.10
C ILE A 75 -10.99 15.85 -10.17
N THR A 76 -12.27 15.99 -10.44
CA THR A 76 -13.23 16.72 -9.61
C THR A 76 -14.22 15.73 -9.03
N VAL A 77 -14.34 15.73 -7.71
CA VAL A 77 -15.31 14.91 -7.00
C VAL A 77 -16.34 15.82 -6.33
N SER A 78 -17.61 15.46 -6.48
CA SER A 78 -18.72 16.17 -5.85
C SER A 78 -19.53 15.23 -4.98
N VAL A 79 -19.90 15.70 -3.78
CA VAL A 79 -20.74 15.01 -2.81
C VAL A 79 -21.72 16.02 -2.24
N GLU A 80 -23.02 15.80 -2.45
CA GLU A 80 -24.05 16.76 -2.07
C GLU A 80 -23.76 18.16 -2.66
N GLU A 81 -23.60 19.18 -1.82
CA GLU A 81 -23.30 20.56 -2.25
C GLU A 81 -21.79 20.87 -2.25
N ARG A 82 -20.94 19.90 -1.88
CA ARG A 82 -19.48 20.08 -1.81
C ARG A 82 -18.80 19.54 -3.05
N SER A 83 -17.79 20.23 -3.53
CA SER A 83 -16.96 19.83 -4.64
C SER A 83 -15.50 20.15 -4.37
N ALA A 84 -14.60 19.26 -4.77
CA ALA A 84 -13.17 19.47 -4.66
C ALA A 84 -12.43 18.80 -5.81
N SER A 85 -11.28 19.35 -6.19
CA SER A 85 -10.49 18.84 -7.31
C SER A 85 -9.04 18.64 -6.90
N PHE A 86 -8.40 17.68 -7.53
CA PHE A 86 -6.96 17.49 -7.42
C PHE A 86 -6.37 17.02 -8.76
N PRO A 87 -5.16 17.45 -9.11
CA PRO A 87 -4.47 17.01 -10.32
C PRO A 87 -3.62 15.76 -10.06
N VAL A 88 -3.41 14.97 -11.11
CA VAL A 88 -2.38 13.93 -11.20
C VAL A 88 -1.64 14.08 -12.52
N LEU A 89 -0.35 13.77 -12.56
CA LEU A 89 0.43 13.78 -13.79
C LEU A 89 0.38 12.39 -14.44
N ALA A 90 -0.21 12.31 -15.61
CA ALA A 90 -0.30 11.09 -16.41
C ALA A 90 0.78 11.07 -17.50
N GLY A 91 1.48 9.95 -17.62
CA GLY A 91 2.39 9.63 -18.71
C GLY A 91 1.94 8.35 -19.41
N VAL A 92 1.99 8.35 -20.72
CA VAL A 92 1.67 7.15 -21.52
C VAL A 92 2.89 6.71 -22.32
N PRO A 93 3.06 5.39 -22.54
CA PRO A 93 4.12 4.88 -23.41
C PRO A 93 4.03 5.45 -24.83
N THR A 94 5.15 5.60 -25.48
CA THR A 94 5.20 5.99 -26.90
C THR A 94 4.73 4.84 -27.79
N GLY A 95 3.99 5.17 -28.86
CA GLY A 95 3.49 4.18 -29.81
C GLY A 95 2.01 3.88 -29.65
N THR A 96 1.55 2.84 -30.32
CA THR A 96 0.13 2.43 -30.30
C THR A 96 -0.16 1.60 -29.07
N ALA A 97 -1.23 1.93 -28.35
CA ALA A 97 -1.71 1.13 -27.24
C ALA A 97 -2.04 -0.30 -27.71
N PRO A 98 -1.77 -1.33 -26.89
CA PRO A 98 -2.20 -2.69 -27.19
C PRO A 98 -3.72 -2.78 -27.20
N GLU A 99 -4.25 -3.87 -27.77
CA GLU A 99 -5.68 -4.15 -27.66
C GLU A 99 -6.09 -4.20 -26.19
N GLY A 100 -7.12 -3.43 -25.83
CA GLY A 100 -7.57 -3.26 -24.44
C GLY A 100 -6.90 -2.13 -23.67
N GLY A 101 -5.82 -1.52 -24.18
CA GLY A 101 -5.11 -0.41 -23.54
C GLY A 101 -3.87 -0.83 -22.74
N PHE A 102 -3.06 0.16 -22.37
CA PHE A 102 -1.88 -0.06 -21.52
C PHE A 102 -2.27 -0.41 -20.09
N PRO A 103 -1.60 -1.35 -19.41
CA PRO A 103 -1.60 -1.40 -17.97
C PRO A 103 -0.99 -0.12 -17.40
N PHE A 104 -1.27 0.19 -16.13
CA PHE A 104 -0.79 1.44 -15.56
C PHE A 104 -0.29 1.29 -14.12
N TYR A 105 0.65 2.15 -13.76
CA TYR A 105 1.26 2.27 -12.44
C TYR A 105 0.93 3.62 -11.81
N ILE A 106 0.31 3.62 -10.64
CA ILE A 106 0.12 4.81 -9.80
C ILE A 106 1.26 4.83 -8.78
N GLU A 107 2.12 5.83 -8.87
CA GLU A 107 3.18 6.08 -7.91
C GLU A 107 2.80 7.26 -7.02
N TYR A 108 2.77 7.02 -5.72
CA TYR A 108 2.66 8.09 -4.74
C TYR A 108 3.97 8.90 -4.73
N TRP A 109 4.06 9.94 -5.55
CA TRP A 109 5.20 10.82 -5.62
C TRP A 109 4.82 12.17 -6.24
N PRO A 110 5.26 13.32 -5.69
CA PRO A 110 5.04 14.60 -6.33
C PRO A 110 5.88 14.72 -7.62
N TRP A 111 5.33 15.32 -8.68
CA TRP A 111 6.05 15.58 -9.92
C TRP A 111 6.74 16.95 -9.96
N HIS A 112 6.55 17.76 -8.92
CA HIS A 112 7.26 19.02 -8.70
C HIS A 112 7.61 19.10 -7.22
N TYR A 113 8.91 18.95 -6.90
CA TYR A 113 9.40 18.91 -5.53
C TYR A 113 10.83 19.42 -5.42
N GLN A 114 11.21 19.87 -4.23
CA GLN A 114 12.59 20.19 -3.94
C GLN A 114 13.31 18.94 -3.44
N ASN A 115 14.36 18.52 -4.14
CA ASN A 115 15.18 17.40 -3.71
C ASN A 115 15.77 17.69 -2.33
N TRP A 116 15.57 16.75 -1.40
CA TRP A 116 15.98 16.95 -0.01
C TRP A 116 17.49 17.12 0.16
N PHE A 117 18.28 16.43 -0.65
CA PHE A 117 19.74 16.44 -0.56
C PHE A 117 20.37 17.58 -1.35
N THR A 118 20.03 17.72 -2.63
CA THR A 118 20.64 18.73 -3.51
C THR A 118 20.01 20.11 -3.38
N LYS A 119 18.81 20.20 -2.78
CA LYS A 119 17.97 21.42 -2.70
C LYS A 119 17.56 21.99 -4.07
N GLU A 120 17.76 21.24 -5.12
CA GLU A 120 17.30 21.62 -6.47
C GLU A 120 15.82 21.27 -6.66
N TRP A 121 15.14 22.08 -7.45
CA TRP A 121 13.78 21.77 -7.88
C TRP A 121 13.81 20.72 -8.99
N VAL A 122 12.99 19.69 -8.82
CA VAL A 122 12.81 18.62 -9.79
C VAL A 122 11.37 18.70 -10.30
N THR A 123 11.22 18.70 -11.63
CA THR A 123 9.91 18.67 -12.29
C THR A 123 9.89 17.51 -13.28
N GLY A 124 8.80 16.76 -13.30
CA GLY A 124 8.60 15.65 -14.25
C GLY A 124 8.46 14.29 -13.58
N PHE A 125 8.51 13.26 -14.40
CA PHE A 125 8.34 11.89 -13.94
C PHE A 125 9.55 11.38 -13.15
N SER A 126 9.28 10.55 -12.14
CA SER A 126 10.28 9.78 -11.43
C SER A 126 10.99 8.77 -12.34
N ASP A 127 12.13 8.26 -11.90
CA ASP A 127 12.84 7.20 -12.66
C ASP A 127 12.01 5.92 -12.79
N ASN A 128 11.24 5.57 -11.73
CA ASN A 128 10.34 4.43 -11.76
C ASN A 128 9.23 4.60 -12.80
N CYS A 129 8.60 5.78 -12.85
CA CYS A 129 7.57 6.09 -13.85
C CYS A 129 8.16 6.08 -15.27
N ARG A 130 9.35 6.67 -15.48
CA ARG A 130 10.01 6.63 -16.79
C ARG A 130 10.30 5.21 -17.24
N TYR A 131 10.90 4.41 -16.35
CA TYR A 131 11.20 3.01 -16.65
C TYR A 131 9.92 2.19 -16.92
N ALA A 132 8.85 2.41 -16.15
CA ALA A 132 7.57 1.74 -16.39
C ALA A 132 6.99 2.11 -17.77
N MET A 133 7.07 3.37 -18.19
CA MET A 133 6.65 3.78 -19.54
C MET A 133 7.49 3.13 -20.64
N GLU A 134 8.80 2.99 -20.46
CA GLU A 134 9.68 2.25 -21.39
C GLU A 134 9.28 0.77 -21.51
N ARG A 135 8.73 0.19 -20.43
CA ARG A 135 8.24 -1.19 -20.37
C ARG A 135 6.77 -1.33 -20.85
N GLY A 136 6.15 -0.25 -21.33
CA GLY A 136 4.79 -0.27 -21.85
C GLY A 136 3.71 -0.25 -20.77
N TYR A 137 3.94 0.41 -19.65
CA TYR A 137 2.96 0.77 -18.62
C TYR A 137 2.72 2.26 -18.65
N ALA A 138 1.48 2.70 -18.70
CA ALA A 138 1.17 4.09 -18.41
C ALA A 138 1.47 4.40 -16.93
N CYS A 139 1.75 5.65 -16.59
CA CYS A 139 2.06 6.04 -15.23
C CYS A 139 1.23 7.22 -14.78
N PHE A 140 0.80 7.18 -13.53
CA PHE A 140 0.25 8.31 -12.81
C PHE A 140 1.19 8.67 -11.67
N GLN A 141 1.81 9.84 -11.73
CA GLN A 141 2.55 10.37 -10.61
C GLN A 141 1.59 11.19 -9.75
N TYR A 142 1.31 10.66 -8.56
CA TYR A 142 0.24 11.10 -7.68
C TYR A 142 0.80 11.86 -6.47
N ASP A 143 0.69 13.18 -6.51
CA ASP A 143 0.95 14.05 -5.35
C ASP A 143 -0.23 14.00 -4.38
N CYS A 144 -0.21 13.03 -3.48
CA CYS A 144 -1.28 12.81 -2.52
C CYS A 144 -1.48 13.99 -1.53
N SER A 145 -0.51 14.90 -1.41
CA SER A 145 -0.64 16.11 -0.60
C SER A 145 -1.74 17.05 -1.11
N ARG A 146 -2.10 16.94 -2.39
CA ARG A 146 -3.23 17.65 -3.00
C ARG A 146 -4.58 17.11 -2.53
N VAL A 147 -4.62 15.85 -2.15
CA VAL A 147 -5.81 15.20 -1.60
C VAL A 147 -5.91 15.43 -0.09
N SER A 148 -4.81 15.30 0.61
CA SER A 148 -4.71 15.64 2.04
C SER A 148 -3.29 16.05 2.38
N ALA A 149 -3.11 17.20 3.03
CA ALA A 149 -1.83 17.62 3.58
C ALA A 149 -1.30 16.56 4.57
N ASP A 150 0.03 16.35 4.55
CA ASP A 150 0.72 15.41 5.45
C ASP A 150 0.96 16.03 6.82
N ASN A 151 -0.09 16.41 7.48
CA ASN A 151 -0.07 16.99 8.84
C ASN A 151 -1.47 16.98 9.47
N GLU A 152 -1.55 17.45 10.72
CA GLU A 152 -2.77 17.51 11.52
C GLU A 152 -3.83 18.52 11.05
N THR A 153 -3.50 19.40 10.10
CA THR A 153 -4.45 20.43 9.64
C THR A 153 -5.65 19.87 8.87
N ARG A 154 -5.50 18.64 8.32
CA ARG A 154 -6.57 17.95 7.58
C ARG A 154 -7.17 18.83 6.48
N THR A 155 -6.29 19.42 5.67
CA THR A 155 -6.63 20.24 4.52
C THR A 155 -6.41 19.47 3.22
N GLY A 156 -7.11 19.85 2.15
CA GLY A 156 -7.02 19.23 0.84
C GLY A 156 -8.37 18.76 0.32
N ALA A 157 -8.39 18.14 -0.86
CA ALA A 157 -9.62 17.78 -1.55
C ALA A 157 -10.50 16.84 -0.72
N PHE A 158 -9.90 15.83 -0.08
CA PHE A 158 -10.64 14.86 0.74
C PHE A 158 -11.37 15.54 1.91
N PHE A 159 -10.68 16.32 2.72
CA PHE A 159 -11.27 16.95 3.90
C PHE A 159 -12.16 18.15 3.57
N THR A 160 -12.10 18.69 2.35
CA THR A 160 -13.11 19.61 1.84
C THR A 160 -14.46 18.89 1.64
N LEU A 161 -14.42 17.66 1.13
CA LEU A 161 -15.62 16.84 0.92
C LEU A 161 -16.12 16.19 2.21
N TYR A 162 -15.22 15.71 3.03
CA TYR A 162 -15.46 14.93 4.25
C TYR A 162 -14.77 15.56 5.46
N PRO A 163 -15.28 16.67 5.99
CA PRO A 163 -14.66 17.37 7.11
C PRO A 163 -14.45 16.45 8.31
N TYR A 164 -13.30 16.58 8.96
CA TYR A 164 -13.01 15.85 10.18
C TYR A 164 -13.87 16.40 11.33
N ALA A 165 -14.53 15.53 12.08
CA ALA A 165 -15.34 15.89 13.22
C ALA A 165 -14.85 15.18 14.49
N GLU A 166 -14.28 15.94 15.44
CA GLU A 166 -13.70 15.39 16.67
C GLU A 166 -14.71 14.60 17.52
N ASN A 167 -15.98 14.96 17.46
CA ASN A 167 -17.04 14.36 18.24
C ASN A 167 -17.81 13.25 17.52
N ASP A 168 -17.44 12.92 16.28
CA ASP A 168 -18.06 11.85 15.53
C ASP A 168 -17.00 10.84 15.06
N PRO A 169 -16.89 9.67 15.70
CA PRO A 169 -15.91 8.65 15.31
C PRO A 169 -16.01 8.21 13.83
N ALA A 170 -17.19 8.28 13.22
CA ALA A 170 -17.38 7.93 11.82
C ALA A 170 -16.71 8.95 10.87
N GLU A 171 -16.56 10.19 11.32
CA GLU A 171 -15.92 11.28 10.58
C GLU A 171 -14.44 11.49 10.96
N GLN A 172 -13.90 10.69 11.87
CA GLN A 172 -12.49 10.75 12.29
C GLN A 172 -11.60 9.91 11.38
N ARG A 173 -11.47 10.33 10.13
CA ARG A 173 -10.66 9.63 9.12
C ARG A 173 -9.20 10.04 9.17
N GLY A 174 -8.29 9.06 8.98
CA GLY A 174 -6.85 9.29 8.89
C GLY A 174 -6.42 9.77 7.50
N VAL A 175 -5.28 10.44 7.44
CA VAL A 175 -4.69 10.94 6.20
C VAL A 175 -4.28 9.79 5.27
N LEU A 176 -3.84 8.64 5.80
CA LEU A 176 -3.51 7.47 4.97
C LEU A 176 -4.73 6.96 4.19
N LEU A 177 -5.91 6.96 4.83
CA LEU A 177 -7.16 6.61 4.15
C LEU A 177 -7.56 7.66 3.10
N ALA A 178 -7.39 8.95 3.42
CA ALA A 178 -7.65 10.02 2.48
C ALA A 178 -6.79 9.90 1.21
N TRP A 179 -5.51 9.60 1.35
CA TRP A 179 -4.63 9.35 0.21
C TRP A 179 -5.04 8.11 -0.59
N ALA A 180 -5.44 7.02 0.09
CA ALA A 180 -5.95 5.81 -0.57
C ALA A 180 -7.25 6.07 -1.35
N TRP A 181 -8.15 6.92 -0.82
CA TRP A 181 -9.34 7.38 -1.53
C TRP A 181 -8.96 8.09 -2.85
N GLY A 182 -7.92 8.92 -2.86
CA GLY A 182 -7.45 9.57 -4.08
C GLY A 182 -7.05 8.60 -5.19
N VAL A 183 -6.43 7.46 -4.84
CA VAL A 183 -6.15 6.37 -5.81
C VAL A 183 -7.45 5.82 -6.40
N SER A 184 -8.45 5.56 -5.57
CA SER A 184 -9.76 5.09 -6.06
C SER A 184 -10.39 6.09 -7.04
N LYS A 185 -10.22 7.40 -6.79
CA LYS A 185 -10.73 8.43 -7.71
C LYS A 185 -9.98 8.50 -9.03
N ILE A 186 -8.69 8.19 -9.05
CA ILE A 186 -7.94 8.03 -10.31
C ILE A 186 -8.54 6.87 -11.12
N ILE A 187 -8.80 5.73 -10.50
CA ILE A 187 -9.43 4.58 -11.17
C ILE A 187 -10.85 4.91 -11.62
N ASP A 188 -11.65 5.59 -10.80
CA ASP A 188 -13.01 6.04 -11.16
C ASP A 188 -12.99 6.94 -12.42
N ALA A 189 -12.05 7.89 -12.51
CA ALA A 189 -11.89 8.76 -13.69
C ALA A 189 -11.51 7.95 -14.94
N LEU A 190 -10.64 6.94 -14.79
CA LEU A 190 -10.25 6.06 -15.90
C LEU A 190 -11.44 5.24 -16.40
N GLU A 191 -12.23 4.66 -15.51
CA GLU A 191 -13.45 3.93 -15.83
C GLU A 191 -14.52 4.82 -16.46
N ALA A 192 -14.62 6.09 -16.02
CA ALA A 192 -15.56 7.08 -16.56
C ALA A 192 -15.22 7.56 -17.98
N GLY A 193 -14.05 7.22 -18.51
CA GLY A 193 -13.69 7.51 -19.90
C GLY A 193 -12.28 8.05 -20.12
N ALA A 194 -11.61 8.59 -19.11
CA ALA A 194 -10.22 9.08 -19.25
C ALA A 194 -9.28 7.95 -19.73
N GLY A 195 -9.52 6.71 -19.27
CA GLY A 195 -8.74 5.54 -19.72
C GLY A 195 -8.79 5.34 -21.21
N ARG A 196 -9.98 5.47 -21.82
CA ARG A 196 -10.14 5.35 -23.29
C ARG A 196 -9.41 6.48 -24.04
N GLU A 197 -9.46 7.70 -23.52
CA GLU A 197 -8.77 8.84 -24.17
C GLU A 197 -7.25 8.73 -24.07
N LEU A 198 -6.74 8.18 -22.95
CA LEU A 198 -5.32 7.96 -22.73
C LEU A 198 -4.80 6.62 -23.28
N GLY A 199 -5.67 5.75 -23.78
CA GLY A 199 -5.29 4.40 -24.24
C GLY A 199 -4.91 3.46 -23.09
N ILE A 200 -5.50 3.62 -21.90
CA ILE A 200 -5.21 2.89 -20.67
C ILE A 200 -6.32 1.90 -20.36
N ASN A 201 -5.96 0.70 -19.93
CA ASN A 201 -6.91 -0.30 -19.41
C ASN A 201 -7.10 -0.11 -17.90
N PRO A 202 -8.27 0.36 -17.42
CA PRO A 202 -8.50 0.60 -16.01
C PRO A 202 -8.49 -0.67 -15.13
N GLU A 203 -8.58 -1.86 -15.74
CA GLU A 203 -8.55 -3.14 -15.01
C GLU A 203 -7.11 -3.62 -14.69
N LEU A 204 -6.08 -3.04 -15.30
CA LEU A 204 -4.69 -3.50 -15.18
C LEU A 204 -3.84 -2.51 -14.36
N SER A 205 -4.21 -2.32 -13.09
CA SER A 205 -3.65 -1.32 -12.19
C SER A 205 -2.53 -1.86 -11.29
N LEU A 206 -1.45 -1.08 -11.17
CA LEU A 206 -0.42 -1.23 -10.14
C LEU A 206 -0.45 0.03 -9.26
N VAL A 207 -0.32 -0.13 -7.95
CA VAL A 207 -0.23 0.98 -7.01
C VAL A 207 0.95 0.78 -6.08
N GLY A 208 1.84 1.75 -6.00
CA GLY A 208 3.03 1.68 -5.16
C GLY A 208 3.47 3.01 -4.58
N GLY A 209 4.22 2.92 -3.49
CA GLY A 209 4.82 4.06 -2.81
C GLY A 209 5.80 3.64 -1.75
N VAL A 210 6.67 4.56 -1.34
CA VAL A 210 7.72 4.32 -0.35
C VAL A 210 7.36 4.95 0.97
N SER A 211 7.73 4.33 2.11
CA SER A 211 7.53 4.90 3.43
C SER A 211 6.04 5.11 3.76
N ARG A 212 5.63 6.31 4.21
CA ARG A 212 4.23 6.69 4.44
C ARG A 212 3.36 6.54 3.20
N TYR A 213 3.91 6.71 2.02
CA TYR A 213 3.23 6.44 0.75
C TYR A 213 3.01 4.93 0.54
N GLY A 214 3.94 4.10 0.98
CA GLY A 214 3.78 2.64 1.04
C GLY A 214 2.70 2.20 2.04
N LYS A 215 2.58 2.91 3.18
CA LYS A 215 1.47 2.69 4.13
C LYS A 215 0.12 2.92 3.42
N SER A 216 -0.01 4.05 2.71
CA SER A 216 -1.24 4.36 1.99
C SER A 216 -1.48 3.45 0.78
N ALA A 217 -0.43 2.99 0.08
CA ALA A 217 -0.57 2.01 -0.99
C ALA A 217 -1.15 0.68 -0.46
N ALA A 218 -0.71 0.22 0.72
CA ALA A 218 -1.29 -0.96 1.38
C ALA A 218 -2.77 -0.75 1.73
N VAL A 219 -3.13 0.44 2.24
CA VAL A 219 -4.54 0.80 2.51
C VAL A 219 -5.35 0.83 1.22
N ALA A 220 -4.85 1.45 0.15
CA ALA A 220 -5.53 1.46 -1.15
C ALA A 220 -5.81 0.04 -1.65
N GLY A 221 -4.78 -0.84 -1.64
CA GLY A 221 -4.93 -2.24 -2.02
C GLY A 221 -5.90 -3.02 -1.13
N ALA A 222 -6.03 -2.69 0.15
CA ALA A 222 -6.98 -3.34 1.05
C ALA A 222 -8.44 -2.93 0.78
N TRP A 223 -8.71 -1.66 0.45
CA TRP A 223 -10.06 -1.12 0.29
C TRP A 223 -10.59 -1.17 -1.14
N ASP A 224 -9.74 -0.94 -2.15
CA ASP A 224 -10.17 -0.95 -3.55
C ASP A 224 -9.82 -2.28 -4.24
N GLU A 225 -10.84 -3.10 -4.47
CA GLU A 225 -10.68 -4.43 -5.06
C GLU A 225 -10.32 -4.41 -6.54
N ARG A 226 -10.38 -3.25 -7.21
CA ARG A 226 -9.96 -3.07 -8.60
C ARG A 226 -8.44 -2.99 -8.76
N ILE A 227 -7.70 -2.76 -7.67
CA ILE A 227 -6.24 -2.72 -7.70
C ILE A 227 -5.70 -4.13 -7.89
N ARG A 228 -5.03 -4.36 -9.01
CA ARG A 228 -4.48 -5.68 -9.39
C ARG A 228 -3.18 -5.98 -8.66
N VAL A 229 -2.28 -5.00 -8.57
CA VAL A 229 -0.98 -5.19 -7.92
C VAL A 229 -0.75 -4.09 -6.89
N THR A 230 -0.55 -4.48 -5.65
CA THR A 230 -0.27 -3.58 -4.53
C THR A 230 1.20 -3.69 -4.15
N ILE A 231 1.94 -2.56 -4.14
CA ILE A 231 3.39 -2.52 -3.97
C ILE A 231 3.75 -1.58 -2.80
N PRO A 232 3.50 -1.97 -1.54
CA PRO A 232 3.94 -1.20 -0.38
C PRO A 232 5.44 -1.36 -0.20
N SER A 233 6.20 -0.25 -0.27
CA SER A 233 7.64 -0.28 -0.13
C SER A 233 8.13 0.42 1.14
N CYS A 234 9.03 -0.20 1.88
CA CYS A 234 9.64 0.32 3.12
C CYS A 234 8.59 0.97 4.04
N SER A 235 7.43 0.33 4.16
CA SER A 235 6.24 1.00 4.68
C SER A 235 6.15 1.02 6.21
N GLY A 236 6.92 0.20 6.93
CA GLY A 236 7.00 0.23 8.38
C GLY A 236 5.68 -0.05 9.11
N ALA A 237 5.63 0.29 10.38
CA ALA A 237 4.45 0.18 11.21
C ALA A 237 3.36 1.15 10.74
N GLY A 238 2.09 0.72 10.77
CA GLY A 238 0.99 1.47 10.12
C GLY A 238 0.91 1.33 8.60
N GLY A 239 1.93 0.68 8.00
CA GLY A 239 1.93 0.09 6.67
C GLY A 239 1.81 -1.42 6.77
N VAL A 240 2.82 -2.17 6.32
CA VAL A 240 2.77 -3.64 6.37
C VAL A 240 3.55 -4.26 7.53
N ALA A 241 4.41 -3.52 8.24
CA ALA A 241 5.10 -4.08 9.40
C ALA A 241 4.13 -4.27 10.59
N VAL A 242 4.10 -5.46 11.17
CA VAL A 242 3.28 -5.74 12.35
C VAL A 242 3.67 -4.80 13.50
N PHE A 243 2.66 -4.28 14.21
CA PHE A 243 2.85 -3.35 15.31
C PHE A 243 3.49 -4.00 16.55
N ARG A 244 3.35 -5.34 16.70
CA ARG A 244 3.73 -6.08 17.90
C ARG A 244 5.17 -6.57 17.90
N THR A 245 5.97 -6.26 16.86
CA THR A 245 7.37 -6.67 16.76
C THR A 245 8.33 -5.52 16.95
N ASP A 246 9.47 -5.84 17.54
CA ASP A 246 10.63 -4.96 17.70
C ASP A 246 11.88 -5.75 17.34
N ASN A 247 12.67 -5.26 16.40
CA ASN A 247 13.93 -5.87 15.98
C ASN A 247 15.18 -5.08 16.43
N HIS A 248 15.01 -4.08 17.28
CA HIS A 248 16.14 -3.35 17.85
C HIS A 248 17.10 -4.27 18.60
N GLY A 249 18.40 -4.15 18.34
CA GLY A 249 19.44 -4.97 18.96
C GLY A 249 19.51 -6.42 18.47
N LYS A 250 18.64 -6.86 17.54
CA LYS A 250 18.74 -8.19 16.95
C LYS A 250 19.87 -8.27 15.93
N THR A 251 20.49 -9.43 15.86
CA THR A 251 21.62 -9.73 14.95
C THR A 251 21.18 -10.73 13.87
N TYR A 252 21.57 -10.45 12.63
CA TYR A 252 21.22 -11.24 11.46
C TYR A 252 22.47 -11.62 10.66
N ASP A 253 22.42 -12.80 10.03
CA ASP A 253 23.37 -13.21 8.98
C ASP A 253 22.80 -12.81 7.61
N LEU A 254 23.42 -11.84 6.96
CA LEU A 254 22.98 -11.31 5.68
C LEU A 254 23.79 -11.84 4.48
N THR A 255 24.63 -12.87 4.69
CA THR A 255 25.51 -13.42 3.62
C THR A 255 24.72 -13.94 2.42
N SER A 256 23.52 -14.48 2.66
CA SER A 256 22.63 -14.94 1.59
C SER A 256 22.12 -13.82 0.68
N LEU A 257 22.18 -12.57 1.15
CA LEU A 257 21.79 -11.37 0.41
C LEU A 257 23.02 -10.61 -0.11
N GLY A 258 24.23 -11.18 0.04
CA GLY A 258 25.49 -10.48 -0.31
C GLY A 258 25.97 -9.49 0.76
N GLY A 259 25.38 -9.50 1.95
CA GLY A 259 25.71 -8.62 3.05
C GLY A 259 26.69 -9.26 4.05
N PRO A 260 26.92 -8.64 5.22
CA PRO A 260 27.83 -9.14 6.25
C PRO A 260 27.28 -10.40 6.93
N ALA A 261 28.17 -11.31 7.37
CA ALA A 261 27.82 -12.51 8.14
C ALA A 261 27.24 -12.18 9.53
N ARG A 262 27.44 -10.96 10.01
CA ARG A 262 26.80 -10.46 11.22
C ARG A 262 26.47 -8.97 11.03
N TRP A 263 25.20 -8.65 11.12
CA TRP A 263 24.68 -7.30 11.17
C TRP A 263 23.73 -7.17 12.35
N GLU A 264 23.91 -6.14 13.15
CA GLU A 264 23.06 -5.82 14.28
C GLU A 264 22.22 -4.59 13.95
N ASN A 265 20.90 -4.69 14.14
CA ASN A 265 20.01 -3.55 13.97
C ASN A 265 20.12 -2.62 15.19
N GLU A 266 20.89 -1.56 15.06
CA GLU A 266 21.04 -0.53 16.10
C GLU A 266 19.90 0.49 16.09
N SER A 267 19.07 0.50 15.04
CA SER A 267 17.97 1.45 14.90
C SER A 267 16.76 1.01 15.74
N VAL A 268 16.14 1.95 16.40
CA VAL A 268 14.83 1.76 17.03
C VAL A 268 13.78 1.72 15.94
N ASN A 269 12.88 0.73 15.99
CA ASN A 269 11.72 0.68 15.10
C ASN A 269 10.81 1.89 15.32
N GLU A 270 10.02 2.23 14.30
CA GLU A 270 8.93 3.19 14.43
C GLU A 270 7.96 2.73 15.55
N PRO A 271 7.99 3.41 16.72
CA PRO A 271 7.25 2.92 17.87
C PRO A 271 5.76 3.26 17.75
N PHE A 272 4.91 2.42 18.32
CA PHE A 272 3.46 2.64 18.34
C PHE A 272 3.09 4.00 18.95
N SER A 273 3.83 4.45 19.97
CA SER A 273 3.65 5.76 20.59
C SER A 273 3.91 6.94 19.64
N ASN A 274 4.82 6.81 18.68
CA ASN A 274 5.07 7.83 17.66
C ASN A 274 3.86 7.95 16.71
N LEU A 275 3.33 6.79 16.29
CA LEU A 275 2.14 6.71 15.46
C LEU A 275 0.86 7.20 16.16
N GLN A 276 0.81 7.19 17.50
CA GLN A 276 -0.29 7.78 18.26
C GLN A 276 -0.09 9.27 18.53
N GLY A 277 1.17 9.74 18.53
CA GLY A 277 1.57 11.11 18.83
C GLY A 277 1.78 11.95 17.58
N GLY A 278 3.04 12.23 17.24
CA GLY A 278 3.40 13.15 16.16
C GLY A 278 2.85 12.80 14.79
N GLU A 279 2.56 11.52 14.53
CA GLU A 279 2.01 11.00 13.28
C GLU A 279 0.56 10.49 13.43
N GLY A 280 -0.07 10.78 14.56
CA GLY A 280 -1.45 10.34 14.85
C GLY A 280 -2.49 10.79 13.83
N TYR A 281 -2.22 11.87 13.09
CA TYR A 281 -3.09 12.36 12.03
C TYR A 281 -3.19 11.40 10.83
N TRP A 282 -2.25 10.45 10.67
CA TRP A 282 -2.34 9.40 9.67
C TRP A 282 -3.49 8.43 9.92
N PHE A 283 -3.92 8.31 11.17
CA PHE A 283 -4.89 7.32 11.65
C PHE A 283 -6.19 7.97 12.10
N CYS A 284 -7.19 7.15 12.40
CA CYS A 284 -8.45 7.61 12.96
C CYS A 284 -8.31 7.97 14.45
N GLY A 285 -9.29 8.68 14.99
CA GLY A 285 -9.27 9.12 16.38
C GLY A 285 -9.28 7.98 17.41
N ASN A 286 -9.83 6.80 17.07
CA ASN A 286 -9.78 5.64 17.97
C ASN A 286 -8.35 5.08 18.09
N PHE A 287 -7.57 5.07 17.00
CA PHE A 287 -6.19 4.60 17.03
C PHE A 287 -5.34 5.39 18.02
N THR A 288 -5.45 6.72 18.01
CA THR A 288 -4.66 7.57 18.90
C THR A 288 -5.03 7.44 20.38
N ARG A 289 -6.21 6.86 20.67
CA ARG A 289 -6.71 6.64 22.04
C ARG A 289 -6.52 5.20 22.55
N LEU A 290 -5.99 4.29 21.74
CA LEU A 290 -5.73 2.91 22.18
C LEU A 290 -4.76 2.91 23.38
N PRO A 291 -5.06 2.16 24.47
CA PRO A 291 -4.19 2.14 25.65
C PRO A 291 -2.85 1.45 25.40
N SER A 292 -2.79 0.53 24.47
CA SER A 292 -1.59 -0.18 24.05
C SER A 292 -1.79 -0.85 22.69
N VAL A 293 -0.69 -1.27 22.04
CA VAL A 293 -0.75 -2.09 20.83
C VAL A 293 -1.49 -3.42 21.06
N ARG A 294 -1.47 -3.93 22.31
CA ARG A 294 -2.15 -5.18 22.67
C ARG A 294 -3.67 -5.06 22.66
N ALA A 295 -4.22 -3.86 22.84
CA ALA A 295 -5.65 -3.64 22.74
C ALA A 295 -6.16 -3.63 21.28
N LEU A 296 -5.27 -3.47 20.30
CA LEU A 296 -5.66 -3.45 18.90
C LEU A 296 -6.17 -4.83 18.44
N PRO A 297 -7.41 -4.97 17.93
CA PRO A 297 -7.98 -6.26 17.54
C PRO A 297 -7.43 -6.81 16.21
N VAL A 298 -6.64 -6.03 15.49
CA VAL A 298 -6.01 -6.37 14.22
C VAL A 298 -4.50 -6.15 14.29
N ASP A 299 -3.74 -6.67 13.31
CA ASP A 299 -2.36 -6.30 13.06
C ASP A 299 -2.03 -6.43 11.57
N GLN A 300 -0.94 -5.84 11.10
CA GLN A 300 -0.69 -5.51 9.71
C GLN A 300 -0.60 -6.70 8.74
N HIS A 301 -0.38 -7.92 9.24
CA HIS A 301 -0.55 -9.14 8.43
C HIS A 301 -2.00 -9.32 7.91
N MET A 302 -2.99 -8.86 8.70
CA MET A 302 -4.38 -8.86 8.26
C MET A 302 -4.64 -7.79 7.19
N LEU A 303 -3.96 -6.63 7.26
CA LEU A 303 -4.02 -5.61 6.20
C LEU A 303 -3.49 -6.18 4.87
N CYS A 304 -2.34 -6.87 4.90
CA CYS A 304 -1.79 -7.55 3.72
C CYS A 304 -2.78 -8.60 3.16
N ALA A 305 -3.42 -9.35 4.05
CA ALA A 305 -4.39 -10.37 3.66
C ALA A 305 -5.67 -9.79 3.02
N LEU A 306 -6.07 -8.53 3.33
CA LEU A 306 -7.22 -7.88 2.70
C LEU A 306 -7.07 -7.70 1.18
N ALA A 307 -5.84 -7.72 0.65
CA ALA A 307 -5.59 -7.70 -0.78
C ALA A 307 -5.76 -9.09 -1.43
N ALA A 308 -5.90 -10.17 -0.65
CA ALA A 308 -5.94 -11.52 -1.17
C ALA A 308 -7.19 -11.79 -2.02
N ALA A 309 -7.00 -12.05 -3.30
CA ALA A 309 -7.99 -12.50 -4.26
C ALA A 309 -7.29 -13.14 -5.48
N ARG A 310 -7.99 -14.00 -6.22
CA ARG A 310 -7.40 -14.78 -7.32
C ARG A 310 -6.76 -13.97 -8.44
N GLU A 311 -7.19 -12.74 -8.62
CA GLU A 311 -6.69 -11.88 -9.70
C GLU A 311 -5.91 -10.69 -9.18
N ARG A 312 -5.53 -10.71 -7.91
CA ARG A 312 -4.81 -9.62 -7.24
C ARG A 312 -3.48 -10.11 -6.71
N HIS A 313 -2.52 -9.21 -6.64
CA HIS A 313 -1.15 -9.53 -6.24
C HIS A 313 -0.66 -8.52 -5.18
N MET A 314 0.14 -9.02 -4.24
CA MET A 314 0.88 -8.21 -3.28
C MET A 314 2.36 -8.38 -3.56
N ILE A 315 3.12 -7.28 -3.61
CA ILE A 315 4.58 -7.30 -3.69
C ILE A 315 5.11 -6.32 -2.64
N ILE A 316 5.43 -6.84 -1.46
CA ILE A 316 6.06 -6.02 -0.41
C ILE A 316 7.52 -5.81 -0.77
N VAL A 317 8.00 -4.56 -0.75
CA VAL A 317 9.41 -4.23 -0.96
C VAL A 317 10.00 -3.65 0.32
N THR A 318 11.16 -4.11 0.76
CA THR A 318 11.83 -3.58 1.96
C THR A 318 13.34 -3.68 1.89
N GLY A 319 14.04 -2.70 2.49
CA GLY A 319 15.47 -2.76 2.74
C GLY A 319 15.78 -3.31 4.14
N ILE A 320 17.03 -3.66 4.39
CA ILE A 320 17.47 -4.17 5.69
C ILE A 320 18.43 -3.21 6.39
N VAL A 321 19.57 -2.87 5.77
CA VAL A 321 20.72 -2.32 6.50
C VAL A 321 20.46 -0.90 7.02
N SER A 322 19.83 -0.04 6.26
CA SER A 322 19.50 1.32 6.69
C SER A 322 18.04 1.51 7.08
N GLU A 323 17.30 0.41 7.19
CA GLU A 323 15.84 0.41 7.29
C GLU A 323 15.31 -0.05 8.67
N GLY A 324 16.14 0.00 9.70
CA GLY A 324 15.72 -0.42 11.04
C GLY A 324 14.46 0.28 11.56
N TRP A 325 14.30 1.58 11.24
CA TRP A 325 13.08 2.33 11.55
C TRP A 325 11.83 1.68 10.95
N ASN A 326 11.91 1.18 9.73
CA ASN A 326 10.78 0.57 9.02
C ASN A 326 10.47 -0.87 9.44
N ASN A 327 11.21 -1.43 10.40
CA ASN A 327 10.95 -2.75 10.93
C ASN A 327 10.82 -3.83 9.86
N THR A 328 11.92 -4.12 9.17
CA THR A 328 11.96 -5.13 8.09
C THR A 328 11.49 -6.50 8.57
N GLU A 329 11.87 -6.91 9.79
CA GLU A 329 11.40 -8.17 10.38
C GLU A 329 9.87 -8.17 10.53
N GLY A 330 9.29 -7.07 11.00
CA GLY A 330 7.84 -6.91 11.11
C GLY A 330 7.13 -6.98 9.76
N GLN A 331 7.74 -6.45 8.68
CA GLN A 331 7.22 -6.57 7.32
C GLN A 331 7.29 -8.02 6.81
N CYS A 332 8.40 -8.69 7.05
CA CYS A 332 8.57 -10.11 6.75
C CYS A 332 7.54 -10.98 7.50
N LEU A 333 7.33 -10.71 8.79
CA LEU A 333 6.35 -11.44 9.59
C LEU A 333 4.92 -11.22 9.06
N ALA A 334 4.57 -9.97 8.69
CA ALA A 334 3.26 -9.69 8.09
C ALA A 334 3.06 -10.44 6.77
N TYR A 335 4.09 -10.47 5.91
CA TYR A 335 4.08 -11.26 4.69
C TYR A 335 3.75 -12.73 4.97
N ALA A 336 4.52 -13.38 5.87
CA ALA A 336 4.34 -14.79 6.18
C ALA A 336 3.00 -15.08 6.88
N ALA A 337 2.59 -14.23 7.83
CA ALA A 337 1.36 -14.40 8.58
C ALA A 337 0.09 -14.07 7.75
N SER A 338 0.21 -13.36 6.63
CA SER A 338 -0.90 -13.14 5.68
C SER A 338 -1.10 -14.31 4.71
N GLN A 339 -0.07 -15.14 4.48
CA GLN A 339 -0.06 -16.24 3.51
C GLN A 339 -1.27 -17.19 3.62
N PRO A 340 -1.76 -17.57 4.84
CA PRO A 340 -2.89 -18.48 4.95
C PRO A 340 -4.17 -18.03 4.23
N ALA A 341 -4.42 -16.71 4.11
CA ALA A 341 -5.57 -16.21 3.36
C ALA A 341 -5.41 -16.44 1.84
N TRP A 342 -4.20 -16.21 1.33
CA TRP A 342 -3.88 -16.45 -0.08
C TRP A 342 -3.94 -17.94 -0.43
N ASP A 343 -3.45 -18.81 0.46
CA ASP A 343 -3.51 -20.26 0.29
C ASP A 343 -4.96 -20.77 0.33
N LEU A 344 -5.78 -20.25 1.25
CA LEU A 344 -7.21 -20.58 1.34
C LEU A 344 -7.97 -20.27 0.04
N LEU A 345 -7.60 -19.19 -0.64
CA LEU A 345 -8.17 -18.78 -1.92
C LEU A 345 -7.57 -19.51 -3.14
N GLY A 346 -6.55 -20.35 -2.93
CA GLY A 346 -5.83 -21.06 -3.99
C GLY A 346 -4.96 -20.13 -4.86
N CYS A 347 -4.51 -19.02 -4.30
CA CYS A 347 -3.66 -18.03 -4.97
C CYS A 347 -2.39 -17.67 -4.17
N GLY A 348 -1.83 -18.63 -3.45
CA GLY A 348 -0.66 -18.42 -2.57
C GLY A 348 0.58 -17.87 -3.28
N GLY A 349 0.74 -18.09 -4.58
CA GLY A 349 1.83 -17.53 -5.39
C GLY A 349 1.71 -16.02 -5.69
N GLN A 350 0.58 -15.40 -5.36
CA GLN A 350 0.32 -13.98 -5.62
C GLN A 350 0.71 -13.06 -4.45
N ASN A 351 1.07 -13.63 -3.31
CA ASN A 351 1.67 -12.90 -2.19
C ASN A 351 3.19 -12.95 -2.33
N ASN A 352 3.82 -11.81 -2.60
CA ASN A 352 5.25 -11.74 -2.93
C ASN A 352 5.96 -10.71 -2.07
N MET A 353 7.29 -10.85 -1.97
CA MET A 353 8.14 -9.93 -1.24
C MET A 353 9.52 -9.81 -1.90
N ILE A 354 10.04 -8.60 -1.96
CA ILE A 354 11.40 -8.27 -2.39
C ILE A 354 12.12 -7.66 -1.20
N ILE A 355 13.33 -8.15 -0.91
CA ILE A 355 14.20 -7.56 0.10
C ILE A 355 15.53 -7.21 -0.56
N HIS A 356 15.95 -5.96 -0.42
CA HIS A 356 17.27 -5.48 -0.79
C HIS A 356 18.10 -5.14 0.45
N LEU A 357 19.42 -5.05 0.30
CA LEU A 357 20.30 -4.78 1.45
C LEU A 357 20.14 -3.38 1.98
N ASP A 358 20.14 -2.39 1.12
CA ASP A 358 20.21 -0.97 1.50
C ASP A 358 19.33 -0.10 0.59
N GLY A 359 18.86 1.01 1.13
CA GLY A 359 18.08 2.00 0.42
C GLY A 359 16.62 2.11 0.89
N HIS A 360 16.18 3.35 1.13
CA HIS A 360 14.79 3.70 1.44
C HIS A 360 14.04 4.06 0.15
N ALA A 361 13.89 3.08 -0.74
CA ALA A 361 13.36 3.30 -2.09
C ALA A 361 12.77 2.02 -2.68
N ILE A 362 12.10 2.13 -3.82
CA ILE A 362 11.98 1.05 -4.79
C ILE A 362 13.21 1.21 -5.69
N LEU A 363 14.19 0.32 -5.58
CA LEU A 363 15.40 0.37 -6.39
C LEU A 363 15.08 0.04 -7.84
N HIS A 364 15.97 0.43 -8.76
CA HIS A 364 15.80 0.08 -10.17
C HIS A 364 15.71 -1.45 -10.39
N THR A 365 16.51 -2.22 -9.65
CA THR A 365 16.45 -3.69 -9.67
C THR A 365 15.13 -4.25 -9.14
N ASP A 366 14.55 -3.62 -8.12
CA ASP A 366 13.23 -4.00 -7.61
C ASP A 366 12.16 -3.73 -8.67
N MET A 367 12.22 -2.53 -9.29
CA MET A 367 11.26 -2.15 -10.34
C MET A 367 11.36 -3.07 -11.55
N GLN A 368 12.58 -3.52 -11.94
CA GLN A 368 12.76 -4.54 -12.96
C GLN A 368 12.04 -5.83 -12.59
N ALA A 369 12.27 -6.36 -11.39
CA ALA A 369 11.63 -7.59 -10.92
C ALA A 369 10.10 -7.46 -10.82
N ILE A 370 9.61 -6.32 -10.35
CA ILE A 370 8.17 -6.01 -10.30
C ILE A 370 7.56 -6.05 -11.70
N LEU A 371 8.17 -5.37 -12.67
CA LEU A 371 7.62 -5.30 -14.01
C LEU A 371 7.78 -6.62 -14.79
N ASP A 372 8.84 -7.40 -14.54
CA ASP A 372 8.97 -8.75 -15.11
C ASP A 372 7.86 -9.67 -14.60
N TYR A 373 7.53 -9.59 -13.31
CA TYR A 373 6.39 -10.28 -12.72
C TYR A 373 5.06 -9.80 -13.32
N CYS A 374 4.87 -8.49 -13.41
CA CYS A 374 3.64 -7.91 -13.95
C CYS A 374 3.47 -8.18 -15.44
N ASP A 375 4.55 -8.23 -16.23
CA ASP A 375 4.48 -8.63 -17.63
C ASP A 375 3.89 -10.03 -17.78
N ALA A 376 4.23 -10.96 -16.90
CA ALA A 376 3.67 -12.31 -16.95
C ALA A 376 2.22 -12.37 -16.45
N CYS A 377 1.88 -11.74 -15.32
CA CYS A 377 0.54 -11.88 -14.75
C CYS A 377 -0.50 -10.94 -15.39
N LEU A 378 -0.10 -9.78 -15.94
CA LEU A 378 -1.03 -8.82 -16.53
C LEU A 378 -1.01 -8.81 -18.06
N LYS A 379 0.16 -9.03 -18.69
CA LYS A 379 0.30 -8.99 -20.15
C LYS A 379 0.42 -10.37 -20.79
N GLY A 380 0.58 -11.45 -20.00
CA GLY A 380 0.84 -12.79 -20.50
C GLY A 380 2.18 -12.92 -21.23
N ILE A 381 3.14 -12.02 -20.96
CA ILE A 381 4.48 -12.00 -21.57
C ILE A 381 5.47 -12.68 -20.63
N GLY A 382 6.24 -13.63 -21.12
CA GLY A 382 7.22 -14.35 -20.31
C GLY A 382 6.70 -15.70 -19.82
N ARG A 383 6.96 -16.09 -18.56
CA ARG A 383 6.52 -17.39 -18.05
C ARG A 383 5.02 -17.40 -17.75
N ASN A 384 4.33 -18.35 -18.37
CA ASN A 384 2.86 -18.52 -18.27
C ASN A 384 2.38 -19.11 -16.94
N ASN A 385 3.17 -19.12 -15.88
CA ASN A 385 2.76 -19.70 -14.61
C ASN A 385 3.11 -18.77 -13.44
N PRO A 386 2.15 -17.93 -12.97
CA PRO A 386 2.32 -17.13 -11.77
C PRO A 386 2.71 -17.96 -10.54
N ASP A 387 2.22 -19.20 -10.42
CA ASP A 387 2.61 -20.11 -9.33
C ASP A 387 4.07 -20.55 -9.42
N GLY A 388 4.66 -20.60 -10.63
CA GLY A 388 6.07 -20.89 -10.85
C GLY A 388 7.00 -19.69 -10.60
N MET A 389 6.47 -18.47 -10.58
CA MET A 389 7.25 -17.23 -10.38
C MET A 389 7.55 -16.95 -8.91
N ARG A 390 6.88 -17.65 -7.99
CA ARG A 390 7.15 -17.57 -6.56
C ARG A 390 8.64 -17.71 -6.22
N GLY A 391 9.39 -18.51 -7.01
CA GLY A 391 10.84 -18.68 -6.86
C GLY A 391 11.68 -17.55 -7.43
N GLU A 392 11.22 -16.76 -8.38
CA GLU A 392 12.04 -15.81 -9.17
C GLU A 392 12.03 -14.38 -8.64
N LEU A 393 10.90 -13.87 -8.20
CA LEU A 393 10.89 -12.64 -7.39
C LEU A 393 11.66 -12.86 -6.08
N PHE A 394 11.68 -14.09 -5.58
CA PHE A 394 12.50 -14.54 -4.46
C PHE A 394 13.94 -14.92 -4.83
N LEU A 395 14.43 -14.69 -6.06
CA LEU A 395 15.86 -14.83 -6.35
C LEU A 395 16.73 -13.88 -5.53
N GLN A 396 16.17 -12.73 -5.14
CA GLN A 396 16.79 -11.88 -4.14
C GLN A 396 16.43 -12.31 -2.72
N TYR A 397 15.35 -13.11 -2.55
CA TYR A 397 14.89 -13.56 -1.25
C TYR A 397 14.03 -14.83 -1.30
N ASN A 398 14.47 -15.88 -0.66
CA ASN A 398 13.79 -17.18 -0.57
C ASN A 398 13.16 -17.33 0.83
N ARG A 399 11.92 -17.86 0.93
CA ARG A 399 11.23 -18.13 2.20
C ARG A 399 12.09 -18.92 3.18
N ASP A 400 12.84 -19.91 2.69
CA ASP A 400 13.78 -20.70 3.49
C ASP A 400 14.93 -19.87 4.09
N ARG A 401 15.22 -18.70 3.48
CA ARG A 401 16.18 -17.71 3.98
C ARG A 401 15.56 -16.71 4.96
N LEU A 402 14.22 -16.68 5.06
CA LEU A 402 13.48 -15.93 6.07
C LEU A 402 13.46 -16.66 7.43
N ASP A 403 13.69 -17.97 7.45
CA ASP A 403 13.62 -18.77 8.67
C ASP A 403 14.44 -18.21 9.85
N PRO A 404 15.65 -17.63 9.65
CA PRO A 404 16.36 -16.98 10.74
C PRO A 404 15.62 -15.77 11.35
N PHE A 405 14.70 -15.15 10.59
CA PHE A 405 13.92 -13.98 11.04
C PHE A 405 12.59 -14.36 11.72
N PHE A 406 12.12 -15.63 11.54
CA PHE A 406 10.74 -15.99 11.89
C PHE A 406 10.58 -17.02 12.99
N ASP A 407 11.65 -17.67 13.42
CA ASP A 407 11.57 -18.86 14.28
C ASP A 407 10.83 -18.67 15.63
N PRO A 408 10.77 -17.48 16.28
CA PRO A 408 10.00 -17.30 17.51
C PRO A 408 8.49 -17.13 17.32
N TYR A 409 8.00 -16.74 16.13
CA TYR A 409 6.63 -16.25 15.95
C TYR A 409 5.75 -17.12 15.04
N LEU A 410 6.34 -18.09 14.35
CA LEU A 410 5.63 -18.98 13.44
C LEU A 410 5.39 -20.40 13.99
N ARG A 411 5.75 -20.64 15.25
CA ARG A 411 5.51 -21.92 15.96
C ARG A 411 4.32 -21.85 16.87
#